data_19493bcea4e9ad5cfa611883c75246f5
#
_entry.id   19493bcea4e9ad5cfa611883c75246f5
#
_cell.length_a   1.000
_cell.length_b   1.000
_cell.length_c   1.000
_cell.angle_alpha   90.00
_cell.angle_beta   90.00
_cell.angle_gamma   90.00
#
_symmetry.space_group_name_H-M   'P 1'
#
loop_
_entity.id
_entity.type
_entity.pdbx_description
1 polymer ?
#
loop_
_entity_poly.entity_id
_entity_poly.type
_entity_poly.pdbx_seq_one_letter_code
_entity_poly.pdbx_strand_id
1 'polypeptide(L)'
;TRHIEPAAGVKRGLINYHFGSKQALWRAAADHMMFITEEDLGVALKNIVQIAPESRLHFLAHAYTKFCARHPELNRLMIQEGMNCDWRLNWLLERSVQRWYQQVCKLFDEARALGVAPDMSAHHFYYILTGAATLMFSNAAEAQALSGQNPLDVAAVEAHANAVANLFTPIGEPQ
;
A
#
# COMPACT_ATOMS: atom_id res chain seq x y z
N THR A 1 17.58 -19.41 -1.65
CA THR A 1 16.81 -20.65 -1.40
C THR A 1 17.25 -21.37 -0.12
N ARG A 2 18.57 -21.37 0.24
CA ARG A 2 19.09 -22.11 1.42
C ARG A 2 18.41 -21.80 2.76
N HIS A 3 17.87 -20.58 2.94
CA HIS A 3 17.14 -20.18 4.15
C HIS A 3 15.62 -20.34 4.00
N ILE A 4 15.10 -20.33 2.77
CA ILE A 4 13.66 -20.42 2.50
C ILE A 4 13.18 -21.87 2.66
N GLU A 5 13.93 -22.85 2.18
CA GLU A 5 13.55 -24.25 2.26
C GLU A 5 13.31 -24.75 3.69
N PRO A 6 14.21 -24.47 4.67
CA PRO A 6 13.95 -24.83 6.06
C PRO A 6 12.76 -24.07 6.66
N ALA A 7 12.62 -22.77 6.34
CA ALA A 7 11.50 -21.96 6.83
C ALA A 7 10.14 -22.43 6.30
N ALA A 8 10.10 -22.96 5.08
CA ALA A 8 8.91 -23.53 4.46
C ALA A 8 8.67 -25.00 4.84
N GLY A 9 9.55 -25.62 5.63
CA GLY A 9 9.43 -27.03 6.02
C GLY A 9 9.59 -28.02 4.83
N VAL A 10 10.21 -27.60 3.73
CA VAL A 10 10.36 -28.42 2.53
C VAL A 10 11.77 -29.01 2.39
N LYS A 11 11.87 -30.15 1.69
CA LYS A 11 13.15 -30.82 1.44
C LYS A 11 14.05 -29.94 0.56
N ARG A 12 15.37 -30.03 0.83
CA ARG A 12 16.41 -29.35 0.05
C ARG A 12 16.29 -29.68 -1.44
N GLY A 13 16.34 -28.63 -2.27
CA GLY A 13 16.22 -28.73 -3.73
C GLY A 13 14.81 -28.69 -4.27
N LEU A 14 13.77 -28.80 -3.44
CA LEU A 14 12.37 -28.79 -3.90
C LEU A 14 11.98 -27.45 -4.51
N ILE A 15 12.45 -26.33 -3.94
CA ILE A 15 12.22 -24.99 -4.47
C ILE A 15 12.84 -24.86 -5.87
N ASN A 16 14.07 -25.33 -6.04
CA ASN A 16 14.72 -25.29 -7.35
C ASN A 16 14.04 -26.20 -8.38
N TYR A 17 13.51 -27.34 -7.93
CA TYR A 17 12.72 -28.23 -8.78
C TYR A 17 11.43 -27.59 -9.28
N HIS A 18 10.68 -26.91 -8.42
CA HIS A 18 9.39 -26.29 -8.77
C HIS A 18 9.53 -24.98 -9.53
N PHE A 19 10.46 -24.11 -9.14
CA PHE A 19 10.57 -22.76 -9.70
C PHE A 19 11.72 -22.62 -10.70
N GLY A 20 12.64 -23.56 -10.79
CA GLY A 20 13.78 -23.55 -11.69
C GLY A 20 14.88 -22.54 -11.34
N SER A 21 14.51 -21.35 -10.84
CA SER A 21 15.45 -20.29 -10.48
C SER A 21 14.98 -19.44 -9.29
N LYS A 22 15.92 -18.76 -8.63
CA LYS A 22 15.61 -17.78 -7.58
C LYS A 22 14.78 -16.62 -8.11
N GLN A 23 15.00 -16.20 -9.35
CA GLN A 23 14.23 -15.15 -10.01
C GLN A 23 12.77 -15.58 -10.24
N ALA A 24 12.54 -16.80 -10.71
CA ALA A 24 11.20 -17.33 -10.91
C ALA A 24 10.44 -17.48 -9.58
N LEU A 25 11.12 -17.96 -8.54
CA LEU A 25 10.54 -18.00 -7.18
C LEU A 25 10.14 -16.60 -6.71
N TRP A 26 11.02 -15.59 -6.87
CA TRP A 26 10.74 -14.23 -6.45
C TRP A 26 9.52 -13.66 -7.20
N ARG A 27 9.46 -13.85 -8.54
CA ARG A 27 8.31 -13.43 -9.34
C ARG A 27 7.02 -14.10 -8.90
N ALA A 28 7.04 -15.41 -8.66
CA ALA A 28 5.86 -16.14 -8.21
C ALA A 28 5.38 -15.66 -6.83
N ALA A 29 6.29 -15.38 -5.90
CA ALA A 29 5.95 -14.82 -4.60
C ALA A 29 5.38 -13.40 -4.72
N ALA A 30 5.99 -12.54 -5.53
CA ALA A 30 5.51 -11.18 -5.77
C ALA A 30 4.16 -11.18 -6.50
N ASP A 31 3.95 -12.04 -7.51
CA ASP A 31 2.65 -12.21 -8.19
C ASP A 31 1.55 -12.63 -7.20
N HIS A 32 1.85 -13.56 -6.31
CA HIS A 32 0.88 -14.00 -5.30
C HIS A 32 0.49 -12.87 -4.35
N MET A 33 1.47 -12.10 -3.87
CA MET A 33 1.20 -10.92 -3.04
C MET A 33 0.36 -9.88 -3.81
N MET A 34 0.68 -9.60 -5.07
CA MET A 34 -0.07 -8.66 -5.91
C MET A 34 -1.49 -9.15 -6.18
N PHE A 35 -1.69 -10.43 -6.40
CA PHE A 35 -3.03 -11.01 -6.60
C PHE A 35 -3.94 -10.77 -5.39
N ILE A 36 -3.46 -11.09 -4.17
CA ILE A 36 -4.21 -10.84 -2.93
C ILE A 36 -4.56 -9.35 -2.79
N THR A 37 -3.62 -8.47 -3.14
CA THR A 37 -3.81 -7.03 -3.02
C THR A 37 -4.76 -6.47 -4.09
N GLU A 38 -4.74 -7.00 -5.31
CA GLU A 38 -5.67 -6.59 -6.38
C GLU A 38 -7.12 -6.93 -6.02
N GLU A 39 -7.38 -8.05 -5.36
CA GLU A 39 -8.72 -8.39 -4.87
C GLU A 39 -9.17 -7.42 -3.75
N ASP A 40 -8.34 -7.23 -2.74
CA ASP A 40 -8.70 -6.42 -1.56
C ASP A 40 -8.86 -4.92 -1.90
N LEU A 41 -7.89 -4.36 -2.62
CA LEU A 41 -7.92 -2.96 -3.03
C LEU A 41 -8.94 -2.72 -4.15
N GLY A 42 -9.14 -3.70 -5.02
CA GLY A 42 -10.11 -3.65 -6.12
C GLY A 42 -11.55 -3.51 -5.63
N VAL A 43 -11.91 -4.10 -4.48
CA VAL A 43 -13.22 -3.90 -3.86
C VAL A 43 -13.38 -2.45 -3.41
N ALA A 44 -12.37 -1.88 -2.76
CA ALA A 44 -12.40 -0.48 -2.32
C ALA A 44 -12.53 0.47 -3.52
N LEU A 45 -11.77 0.26 -4.59
CA LEU A 45 -11.83 1.10 -5.81
C LEU A 45 -13.15 0.97 -6.57
N LYS A 46 -13.78 -0.20 -6.60
CA LYS A 46 -15.12 -0.37 -7.18
C LYS A 46 -16.18 0.44 -6.42
N ASN A 47 -16.03 0.53 -5.10
CA ASN A 47 -16.96 1.27 -4.26
C ASN A 47 -16.75 2.79 -4.33
N ILE A 48 -15.55 3.27 -4.70
CA ILE A 48 -15.23 4.71 -4.72
C ILE A 48 -16.12 5.50 -5.70
N VAL A 49 -16.59 4.86 -6.78
CA VAL A 49 -17.49 5.50 -7.75
C VAL A 49 -18.87 5.79 -7.18
N GLN A 50 -19.26 5.11 -6.11
CA GLN A 50 -20.52 5.34 -5.39
C GLN A 50 -20.38 6.45 -4.32
N ILE A 51 -19.14 6.86 -4.02
CA ILE A 51 -18.86 7.92 -3.05
C ILE A 51 -18.99 9.28 -3.75
N ALA A 52 -19.59 10.25 -3.05
CA ALA A 52 -19.67 11.61 -3.52
C ALA A 52 -18.26 12.14 -3.86
N PRO A 53 -18.08 12.81 -5.01
CA PRO A 53 -16.75 13.17 -5.52
C PRO A 53 -15.88 13.90 -4.50
N GLU A 54 -16.46 14.79 -3.70
CA GLU A 54 -15.80 15.55 -2.63
C GLU A 54 -15.25 14.68 -1.49
N SER A 55 -15.80 13.49 -1.29
CA SER A 55 -15.40 12.55 -0.22
C SER A 55 -14.47 11.44 -0.71
N ARG A 56 -14.17 11.37 -2.01
CA ARG A 56 -13.40 10.25 -2.58
C ARG A 56 -11.96 10.18 -2.09
N LEU A 57 -11.29 11.33 -1.90
CA LEU A 57 -9.91 11.33 -1.39
C LEU A 57 -9.86 10.84 0.06
N HIS A 58 -10.79 11.29 0.89
CA HIS A 58 -10.93 10.81 2.26
C HIS A 58 -11.18 9.30 2.31
N PHE A 59 -12.14 8.82 1.52
CA PHE A 59 -12.43 7.39 1.42
C PHE A 59 -11.23 6.59 0.93
N LEU A 60 -10.54 7.05 -0.12
CA LEU A 60 -9.32 6.41 -0.64
C LEU A 60 -8.25 6.31 0.43
N ALA A 61 -7.97 7.41 1.13
CA ALA A 61 -6.93 7.45 2.17
C ALA A 61 -7.25 6.51 3.34
N HIS A 62 -8.50 6.49 3.80
CA HIS A 62 -8.97 5.58 4.85
C HIS A 62 -8.85 4.11 4.40
N ALA A 63 -9.40 3.76 3.24
CA ALA A 63 -9.42 2.39 2.73
C ALA A 63 -7.99 1.88 2.45
N TYR A 64 -7.14 2.72 1.87
CA TYR A 64 -5.75 2.38 1.58
C TYR A 64 -4.92 2.18 2.85
N THR A 65 -5.13 3.00 3.89
CA THR A 65 -4.46 2.82 5.19
C THR A 65 -4.85 1.48 5.84
N LYS A 66 -6.12 1.12 5.82
CA LYS A 66 -6.58 -0.19 6.33
C LYS A 66 -6.01 -1.35 5.51
N PHE A 67 -5.93 -1.18 4.20
CA PHE A 67 -5.24 -2.14 3.33
C PHE A 67 -3.76 -2.30 3.73
N CYS A 68 -3.02 -1.21 3.95
CA CYS A 68 -1.62 -1.26 4.36
C CYS A 68 -1.42 -1.98 5.72
N ALA A 69 -2.36 -1.83 6.64
CA ALA A 69 -2.34 -2.56 7.92
C ALA A 69 -2.54 -4.08 7.75
N ARG A 70 -3.33 -4.51 6.76
CA ARG A 70 -3.54 -5.94 6.45
C ARG A 70 -2.37 -6.58 5.71
N HIS A 71 -1.57 -5.77 5.00
CA HIS A 71 -0.49 -6.25 4.12
C HIS A 71 0.86 -5.58 4.40
N PRO A 72 1.36 -5.57 5.67
CA PRO A 72 2.61 -4.90 6.02
C PRO A 72 3.83 -5.50 5.33
N GLU A 73 3.78 -6.79 4.97
CA GLU A 73 4.85 -7.48 4.21
C GLU A 73 4.97 -6.95 2.77
N LEU A 74 3.84 -6.63 2.11
CA LEU A 74 3.85 -5.98 0.80
C LEU A 74 4.48 -4.59 0.87
N ASN A 75 4.10 -3.81 1.89
CA ASN A 75 4.66 -2.47 2.09
C ASN A 75 6.18 -2.53 2.26
N ARG A 76 6.70 -3.49 3.06
CA ARG A 76 8.14 -3.70 3.25
C ARG A 76 8.83 -4.10 1.95
N LEU A 77 8.21 -5.00 1.16
CA LEU A 77 8.73 -5.38 -0.15
C LEU A 77 8.83 -4.14 -1.06
N MET A 78 7.77 -3.33 -1.13
CA MET A 78 7.74 -2.13 -1.97
C MET A 78 8.79 -1.09 -1.55
N ILE A 79 8.97 -0.85 -0.25
CA ILE A 79 10.01 0.04 0.27
C ILE A 79 11.40 -0.50 -0.09
N GLN A 80 11.65 -1.79 0.13
CA GLN A 80 12.95 -2.41 -0.14
C GLN A 80 13.31 -2.38 -1.63
N GLU A 81 12.41 -2.77 -2.50
CA GLU A 81 12.68 -2.80 -3.95
C GLU A 81 12.68 -1.39 -4.56
N GLY A 82 11.90 -0.46 -4.00
CA GLY A 82 11.86 0.93 -4.42
C GLY A 82 13.17 1.71 -4.20
N MET A 83 14.05 1.23 -3.32
CA MET A 83 15.40 1.80 -3.11
C MET A 83 16.42 1.33 -4.14
N ASN A 84 16.09 0.36 -4.98
CA ASN A 84 17.01 -0.25 -5.92
C ASN A 84 16.52 -0.02 -7.37
N CYS A 85 17.46 0.33 -8.27
CA CYS A 85 17.18 0.44 -9.70
C CYS A 85 17.54 -0.87 -10.40
N ASP A 86 16.80 -1.95 -10.13
CA ASP A 86 17.06 -3.25 -10.73
C ASP A 86 15.82 -3.83 -11.44
N TRP A 87 15.95 -5.05 -11.96
CA TRP A 87 14.88 -5.73 -12.69
C TRP A 87 13.63 -6.01 -11.84
N ARG A 88 13.73 -6.07 -10.51
CA ARG A 88 12.62 -6.34 -9.61
C ARG A 88 11.72 -5.12 -9.50
N LEU A 89 12.30 -3.94 -9.30
CA LEU A 89 11.56 -2.68 -9.32
C LEU A 89 10.84 -2.51 -10.67
N ASN A 90 11.56 -2.67 -11.79
CA ASN A 90 10.96 -2.53 -13.12
C ASN A 90 9.78 -3.50 -13.30
N TRP A 91 9.94 -4.76 -12.86
CA TRP A 91 8.89 -5.76 -12.94
C TRP A 91 7.67 -5.38 -12.08
N LEU A 92 7.86 -4.88 -10.85
CA LEU A 92 6.77 -4.41 -9.97
C LEU A 92 6.04 -3.21 -10.58
N LEU A 93 6.78 -2.24 -11.14
CA LEU A 93 6.19 -1.07 -11.79
C LEU A 93 5.29 -1.49 -12.96
N GLU A 94 5.79 -2.31 -13.86
CA GLU A 94 5.04 -2.80 -15.02
C GLU A 94 3.83 -3.66 -14.62
N ARG A 95 3.98 -4.49 -13.58
CA ARG A 95 2.97 -5.45 -13.16
C ARG A 95 1.76 -4.80 -12.50
N SER A 96 1.95 -3.79 -11.65
CA SER A 96 0.85 -3.24 -10.83
C SER A 96 1.05 -1.77 -10.42
N VAL A 97 2.24 -1.38 -9.97
CA VAL A 97 2.46 -0.11 -9.27
C VAL A 97 2.16 1.11 -10.13
N GLN A 98 2.57 1.09 -11.42
CA GLN A 98 2.33 2.20 -12.34
C GLN A 98 0.83 2.44 -12.58
N ARG A 99 0.05 1.37 -12.70
CA ARG A 99 -1.41 1.47 -12.84
C ARG A 99 -2.06 2.06 -11.59
N TRP A 100 -1.64 1.60 -10.40
CA TRP A 100 -2.11 2.14 -9.13
C TRP A 100 -1.77 3.62 -8.99
N TYR A 101 -0.52 4.00 -9.26
CA TYR A 101 -0.07 5.40 -9.25
C TYR A 101 -0.94 6.28 -10.15
N GLN A 102 -1.18 5.86 -11.40
CA GLN A 102 -2.01 6.61 -12.34
C GLN A 102 -3.45 6.77 -11.86
N GLN A 103 -4.04 5.72 -11.27
CA GLN A 103 -5.41 5.78 -10.72
C GLN A 103 -5.50 6.76 -9.53
N VAL A 104 -4.55 6.73 -8.62
CA VAL A 104 -4.50 7.64 -7.47
C VAL A 104 -4.31 9.08 -7.93
N CYS A 105 -3.38 9.34 -8.85
CA CYS A 105 -3.16 10.67 -9.40
C CYS A 105 -4.41 11.21 -10.12
N LYS A 106 -5.09 10.37 -10.89
CA LYS A 106 -6.34 10.76 -11.56
C LYS A 106 -7.42 11.16 -10.58
N LEU A 107 -7.64 10.37 -9.51
CA LEU A 107 -8.63 10.70 -8.47
C LEU A 107 -8.29 12.02 -7.77
N PHE A 108 -7.01 12.28 -7.54
CA PHE A 108 -6.57 13.54 -6.97
C PHE A 108 -6.83 14.73 -7.92
N ASP A 109 -6.53 14.59 -9.22
CA ASP A 109 -6.77 15.64 -10.21
C ASP A 109 -8.27 15.91 -10.39
N GLU A 110 -9.13 14.89 -10.30
CA GLU A 110 -10.59 15.05 -10.28
C GLU A 110 -11.05 15.88 -9.06
N ALA A 111 -10.54 15.57 -7.86
CA ALA A 111 -10.86 16.33 -6.64
C ALA A 111 -10.32 17.76 -6.71
N ARG A 112 -9.15 17.97 -7.30
CA ARG A 112 -8.58 19.30 -7.51
C ARG A 112 -9.44 20.15 -8.46
N ALA A 113 -9.95 19.54 -9.53
CA ALA A 113 -10.87 20.23 -10.46
C ALA A 113 -12.18 20.66 -9.79
N LEU A 114 -12.58 19.98 -8.71
CA LEU A 114 -13.75 20.34 -7.89
C LEU A 114 -13.41 21.35 -6.78
N GLY A 115 -12.14 21.75 -6.61
CA GLY A 115 -11.72 22.64 -5.54
C GLY A 115 -11.70 22.01 -4.14
N VAL A 116 -11.72 20.68 -4.05
CA VAL A 116 -11.79 19.93 -2.77
C VAL A 116 -10.51 19.17 -2.44
N ALA A 117 -9.46 19.32 -3.23
CA ALA A 117 -8.14 18.75 -2.94
C ALA A 117 -7.24 19.78 -2.24
N PRO A 118 -6.30 19.32 -1.40
CA PRO A 118 -5.27 20.19 -0.84
C PRO A 118 -4.36 20.76 -1.93
N ASP A 119 -3.74 21.93 -1.66
CA ASP A 119 -2.85 22.60 -2.61
C ASP A 119 -1.49 21.88 -2.70
N MET A 120 -1.45 20.87 -3.54
CA MET A 120 -0.24 20.11 -3.88
C MET A 120 -0.38 19.45 -5.25
N SER A 121 0.71 18.87 -5.77
CA SER A 121 0.63 18.04 -6.99
C SER A 121 0.13 16.64 -6.67
N ALA A 122 -0.47 15.96 -7.66
CA ALA A 122 -0.89 14.57 -7.55
C ALA A 122 0.27 13.63 -7.18
N HIS A 123 1.49 13.95 -7.65
CA HIS A 123 2.71 13.22 -7.29
C HIS A 123 3.03 13.33 -5.79
N HIS A 124 2.99 14.53 -5.22
CA HIS A 124 3.20 14.74 -3.79
C HIS A 124 2.10 14.08 -2.97
N PHE A 125 0.84 14.19 -3.39
CA PHE A 125 -0.27 13.50 -2.75
C PHE A 125 -0.03 12.00 -2.68
N TYR A 126 0.38 11.36 -3.79
CA TYR A 126 0.68 9.92 -3.83
C TYR A 126 1.73 9.53 -2.80
N TYR A 127 2.86 10.26 -2.71
CA TYR A 127 3.94 9.91 -1.79
C TYR A 127 3.60 10.23 -0.33
N ILE A 128 2.86 11.32 -0.06
CA ILE A 128 2.39 11.64 1.30
C ILE A 128 1.39 10.57 1.76
N LEU A 129 0.41 10.23 0.93
CA LEU A 129 -0.56 9.19 1.23
C LEU A 129 0.14 7.84 1.49
N THR A 130 1.02 7.42 0.59
CA THR A 130 1.72 6.15 0.71
C THR A 130 2.60 6.12 1.96
N GLY A 131 3.37 7.16 2.21
CA GLY A 131 4.22 7.25 3.40
C GLY A 131 3.42 7.24 4.70
N ALA A 132 2.38 8.06 4.80
CA ALA A 132 1.53 8.12 5.97
C ALA A 132 0.80 6.79 6.24
N ALA A 133 0.28 6.14 5.19
CA ALA A 133 -0.48 4.90 5.32
C ALA A 133 0.39 3.68 5.65
N THR A 134 1.67 3.64 5.24
CA THR A 134 2.47 2.41 5.29
C THR A 134 3.47 2.36 6.43
N LEU A 135 4.07 3.49 6.84
CA LEU A 135 5.27 3.50 7.67
C LEU A 135 5.02 2.85 9.04
N MET A 136 3.94 3.22 9.71
CA MET A 136 3.62 2.69 11.04
C MET A 136 3.47 1.17 11.05
N PHE A 137 2.82 0.60 10.04
CA PHE A 137 2.58 -0.84 9.94
C PHE A 137 3.82 -1.61 9.44
N SER A 138 4.60 -1.01 8.55
CA SER A 138 5.87 -1.59 8.10
C SER A 138 6.88 -1.70 9.24
N ASN A 139 6.87 -0.73 10.16
CA ASN A 139 7.74 -0.64 11.33
C ASN A 139 6.97 -0.96 12.64
N ALA A 140 6.06 -1.94 12.61
CA ALA A 140 5.15 -2.22 13.73
C ALA A 140 5.87 -2.46 15.06
N ALA A 141 7.06 -3.09 15.05
CA ALA A 141 7.84 -3.32 16.26
C ALA A 141 8.35 -2.00 16.89
N GLU A 142 8.81 -1.05 16.07
CA GLU A 142 9.22 0.28 16.51
C GLU A 142 8.01 1.06 17.04
N ALA A 143 6.91 1.07 16.27
CA ALA A 143 5.68 1.76 16.67
C ALA A 143 5.14 1.26 18.00
N GLN A 144 5.15 -0.05 18.22
CA GLN A 144 4.76 -0.66 19.50
C GLN A 144 5.73 -0.30 20.65
N ALA A 145 7.03 -0.31 20.38
CA ALA A 145 8.01 0.05 21.40
C ALA A 145 7.90 1.51 21.86
N LEU A 146 7.56 2.42 20.92
CA LEU A 146 7.40 3.85 21.21
C LEU A 146 6.07 4.18 21.90
N SER A 147 4.98 3.55 21.48
CA SER A 147 3.62 3.88 21.97
C SER A 147 3.12 2.98 23.10
N GLY A 148 3.74 1.81 23.29
CA GLY A 148 3.24 0.75 24.17
C GLY A 148 2.00 0.02 23.62
N GLN A 149 1.50 0.37 22.43
CA GLN A 149 0.31 -0.21 21.81
C GLN A 149 0.69 -0.98 20.53
N ASN A 150 0.03 -2.10 20.29
CA ASN A 150 0.20 -2.81 19.03
C ASN A 150 -0.48 -2.04 17.88
N PRO A 151 0.26 -1.54 16.88
CA PRO A 151 -0.31 -0.75 15.80
C PRO A 151 -1.25 -1.54 14.88
N LEU A 152 -1.24 -2.88 14.97
CA LEU A 152 -2.09 -3.77 14.18
C LEU A 152 -3.41 -4.12 14.88
N ASP A 153 -3.66 -3.64 16.08
CA ASP A 153 -4.94 -3.80 16.75
C ASP A 153 -6.02 -3.02 16.01
N VAL A 154 -7.24 -3.57 15.95
CA VAL A 154 -8.36 -3.01 15.17
C VAL A 154 -8.60 -1.53 15.50
N ALA A 155 -8.58 -1.16 16.78
CA ALA A 155 -8.79 0.22 17.21
C ALA A 155 -7.64 1.15 16.78
N ALA A 156 -6.38 0.67 16.84
CA ALA A 156 -5.21 1.44 16.41
C ALA A 156 -5.20 1.65 14.88
N VAL A 157 -5.55 0.60 14.11
CA VAL A 157 -5.68 0.68 12.65
C VAL A 157 -6.77 1.68 12.27
N GLU A 158 -7.94 1.63 12.90
CA GLU A 158 -9.05 2.56 12.61
C GLU A 158 -8.68 4.00 12.97
N ALA A 159 -8.06 4.22 14.13
CA ALA A 159 -7.61 5.54 14.54
C ALA A 159 -6.60 6.13 13.56
N HIS A 160 -5.62 5.31 13.10
CA HIS A 160 -4.62 5.75 12.13
C HIS A 160 -5.24 6.01 10.75
N ALA A 161 -6.16 5.15 10.29
CA ALA A 161 -6.86 5.34 9.03
C ALA A 161 -7.65 6.65 9.00
N ASN A 162 -8.35 6.98 10.10
CA ASN A 162 -9.04 8.26 10.26
C ASN A 162 -8.07 9.44 10.27
N ALA A 163 -6.95 9.33 10.99
CA ALA A 163 -5.93 10.38 11.05
C ALA A 163 -5.36 10.68 9.66
N VAL A 164 -4.99 9.63 8.89
CA VAL A 164 -4.47 9.79 7.51
C VAL A 164 -5.54 10.37 6.58
N ALA A 165 -6.78 9.89 6.67
CA ALA A 165 -7.88 10.38 5.83
C ALA A 165 -8.16 11.87 6.07
N ASN A 166 -8.11 12.31 7.32
CA ASN A 166 -8.33 13.71 7.71
C ASN A 166 -7.27 14.67 7.17
N LEU A 167 -6.05 14.20 6.82
CA LEU A 167 -5.04 15.02 6.16
C LEU A 167 -5.49 15.54 4.78
N PHE A 168 -6.44 14.86 4.15
CA PHE A 168 -6.89 15.14 2.80
C PHE A 168 -8.36 15.59 2.74
N THR A 169 -8.95 15.86 3.88
CA THR A 169 -10.26 16.50 3.96
C THR A 169 -10.09 18.00 3.74
N PRO A 170 -10.91 18.66 2.89
CA PRO A 170 -10.87 20.11 2.77
C PRO A 170 -11.07 20.73 4.15
N ILE A 171 -10.19 21.64 4.52
CA ILE A 171 -10.40 22.47 5.71
C ILE A 171 -11.59 23.36 5.35
N GLY A 172 -12.76 23.05 5.92
CA GLY A 172 -13.92 23.93 5.78
C GLY A 172 -13.49 25.33 6.20
N GLU A 173 -13.90 26.34 5.43
CA GLU A 173 -13.68 27.73 5.84
C GLU A 173 -14.21 27.89 7.28
N PRO A 174 -13.44 28.51 8.17
CA PRO A 174 -13.94 28.79 9.52
C PRO A 174 -15.19 29.65 9.40
N GLN A 175 -16.34 29.12 9.88
CA GLN A 175 -17.58 29.86 10.00
C GLN A 175 -17.44 31.03 10.98
#